data_2aab9677fdda001d5d68bc7b678c1070
#
_entry.id   2aab9677fdda001d5d68bc7b678c1070
#
_cell.length_a   1.000
_cell.length_b   1.000
_cell.length_c   1.000
_cell.angle_alpha   90.00
_cell.angle_beta   90.00
_cell.angle_gamma   90.00
#
_symmetry.space_group_name_H-M   'P 1'
#
loop_
_entity.id
_entity.type
_entity.pdbx_description
1 polymer ?
#
loop_
_entity_poly.entity_id
_entity_poly.type
_entity_poly.pdbx_seq_one_letter_code
_entity_poly.pdbx_strand_id
1 'polypeptide(L)'
;INISDLISFHKQHGKKATLTATRPSARYGALKLDSNNLVNHFEEKPEGEDSWINGGFFVLNPSVIKLIKGDDTSWESEPLVNLAKEKELFAFKHNGFWMPMDTLREKVMLNKLWDSGKAPWKTW
;
A
#
# COMPACT_ATOMS: atom_id res chain seq x y z
N ILE A 1 0.35 -9.64 -4.80
CA ILE A 1 -1.00 -9.13 -5.09
C ILE A 1 -1.59 -9.96 -6.22
N ASN A 2 -2.81 -10.46 -6.04
CA ASN A 2 -3.55 -11.13 -7.11
C ASN A 2 -4.20 -10.07 -7.99
N ILE A 3 -3.66 -9.90 -9.19
CA ILE A 3 -4.14 -8.87 -10.14
C ILE A 3 -5.54 -9.19 -10.67
N SER A 4 -5.88 -10.47 -10.85
CA SER A 4 -7.22 -10.87 -11.31
C SER A 4 -8.30 -10.51 -10.29
N ASP A 5 -8.02 -10.71 -9.00
CA ASP A 5 -8.94 -10.35 -7.91
C ASP A 5 -9.08 -8.84 -7.79
N LEU A 6 -7.97 -8.09 -7.92
CA LEU A 6 -7.97 -6.63 -7.92
C LEU A 6 -8.83 -6.06 -9.06
N ILE A 7 -8.69 -6.61 -10.28
CA ILE A 7 -9.51 -6.19 -11.44
C ILE A 7 -10.98 -6.55 -11.22
N SER A 8 -11.26 -7.74 -10.69
CA SER A 8 -12.62 -8.18 -10.41
C SER A 8 -13.29 -7.27 -9.37
N PHE A 9 -12.57 -6.93 -8.30
CA PHE A 9 -13.02 -5.99 -7.28
C PHE A 9 -13.34 -4.60 -7.89
N HIS A 10 -12.45 -4.09 -8.75
CA HIS A 10 -12.69 -2.82 -9.44
C HIS A 10 -13.97 -2.83 -10.28
N LYS A 11 -14.19 -3.90 -11.04
CA LYS A 11 -15.40 -4.05 -11.86
C LYS A 11 -16.67 -4.14 -11.02
N GLN A 12 -16.61 -4.79 -9.85
CA GLN A 12 -17.77 -4.97 -8.97
C GLN A 12 -18.28 -3.66 -8.38
N HIS A 13 -17.39 -2.78 -7.90
CA HIS A 13 -17.84 -1.51 -7.32
C HIS A 13 -18.17 -0.43 -8.36
N GLY A 14 -17.72 -0.58 -9.61
CA GLY A 14 -18.08 0.30 -10.73
C GLY A 14 -17.63 1.75 -10.62
N LYS A 15 -16.69 2.06 -9.70
CA LYS A 15 -16.15 3.40 -9.50
C LYS A 15 -14.90 3.64 -10.35
N LYS A 16 -14.39 4.88 -10.35
CA LYS A 16 -13.34 5.30 -11.29
C LYS A 16 -11.97 4.75 -10.97
N ALA A 17 -11.67 4.49 -9.71
CA ALA A 17 -10.34 4.05 -9.30
C ALA A 17 -10.36 3.05 -8.15
N THR A 18 -9.41 2.13 -8.19
CA THR A 18 -9.07 1.23 -7.10
C THR A 18 -7.58 1.33 -6.83
N LEU A 19 -7.19 1.53 -5.59
CA LEU A 19 -5.82 1.36 -5.13
C LEU A 19 -5.69 0.06 -4.33
N THR A 20 -4.52 -0.52 -4.31
CA THR A 20 -4.21 -1.58 -3.36
C THR A 20 -3.79 -0.96 -2.04
N ALA A 21 -4.55 -1.27 -0.98
CA ALA A 21 -4.18 -0.94 0.38
C ALA A 21 -3.43 -2.10 1.02
N THR A 22 -2.33 -1.82 1.69
CA THR A 22 -1.52 -2.82 2.38
C THR A 22 -1.16 -2.37 3.79
N ARG A 23 -0.70 -3.30 4.59
CA ARG A 23 -0.11 -3.04 5.91
C ARG A 23 1.34 -3.52 5.87
N PRO A 24 2.32 -2.61 5.87
CA PRO A 24 3.70 -3.03 6.01
C PRO A 24 3.88 -3.73 7.36
N SER A 25 4.68 -4.79 7.39
CA SER A 25 5.05 -5.42 8.66
C SER A 25 5.65 -4.35 9.57
N ALA A 26 5.18 -4.29 10.81
CA ALA A 26 5.75 -3.39 11.81
C ALA A 26 7.25 -3.66 11.92
N ARG A 27 8.08 -2.67 11.54
CA ARG A 27 9.54 -2.81 11.57
C ARG A 27 10.13 -2.43 12.91
N TYR A 28 9.32 -1.78 13.77
CA TYR A 28 9.79 -1.19 15.02
C TYR A 28 8.71 -1.30 16.09
N GLY A 29 9.12 -1.55 17.32
CA GLY A 29 8.25 -1.49 18.49
C GLY A 29 7.68 -0.09 18.69
N ALA A 30 6.45 0.00 19.16
CA ALA A 30 5.82 1.25 19.54
C ALA A 30 6.21 1.64 20.95
N LEU A 31 6.57 2.91 21.14
CA LEU A 31 6.83 3.50 22.46
C LEU A 31 5.65 4.40 22.86
N LYS A 32 5.11 4.20 24.06
CA LYS A 32 4.25 5.20 24.69
C LYS A 32 5.10 6.00 25.67
N LEU A 33 5.22 7.30 25.42
CA LEU A 33 5.96 8.23 26.24
C LEU A 33 5.00 9.07 27.08
N ASP A 34 5.37 9.38 28.33
CA ASP A 34 4.69 10.43 29.07
C ASP A 34 5.26 11.83 28.76
N SER A 35 4.74 12.85 29.44
CA SER A 35 5.16 14.25 29.26
C SER A 35 6.62 14.51 29.63
N ASN A 36 7.28 13.58 30.36
CA ASN A 36 8.67 13.67 30.78
C ASN A 36 9.59 12.79 29.91
N ASN A 37 9.11 12.26 28.80
CA ASN A 37 9.83 11.33 27.92
C ASN A 37 10.17 9.97 28.58
N LEU A 38 9.51 9.63 29.70
CA LEU A 38 9.62 8.30 30.27
C LEU A 38 8.87 7.30 29.39
N VAL A 39 9.51 6.19 29.06
CA VAL A 39 8.87 5.09 28.34
C VAL A 39 7.96 4.34 29.32
N ASN A 40 6.66 4.59 29.23
CA ASN A 40 5.65 3.92 30.07
C ASN A 40 5.25 2.56 29.54
N HIS A 41 5.41 2.35 28.23
CA HIS A 41 5.05 1.10 27.59
C HIS A 41 5.90 0.90 26.33
N PHE A 42 6.48 -0.27 26.20
CA PHE A 42 7.11 -0.74 24.97
C PHE A 42 6.32 -1.96 24.49
N GLU A 43 5.75 -1.85 23.34
CA GLU A 43 5.02 -2.93 22.71
C GLU A 43 5.60 -3.16 21.33
N GLU A 44 6.05 -4.39 21.07
CA GLU A 44 6.27 -4.79 19.69
C GLU A 44 4.89 -4.81 19.04
N LYS A 45 4.67 -3.92 18.05
CA LYS A 45 3.34 -3.67 17.51
C LYS A 45 2.66 -4.99 17.13
N PRO A 46 1.49 -5.30 17.74
CA PRO A 46 0.71 -6.46 17.31
C PRO A 46 0.26 -6.26 15.87
N GLU A 47 0.21 -7.35 15.11
CA GLU A 47 -0.42 -7.35 13.79
C GLU A 47 -1.85 -6.83 13.94
N GLY A 48 -2.13 -5.63 13.42
CA GLY A 48 -3.51 -5.12 13.38
C GLY A 48 -3.72 -3.65 13.71
N GLU A 49 -2.81 -2.98 14.42
CA GLU A 49 -2.96 -1.54 14.72
C GLU A 49 -2.37 -0.61 13.65
N ASP A 50 -1.74 -1.14 12.62
CA ASP A 50 -1.12 -0.32 11.59
C ASP A 50 -2.14 0.20 10.60
N SER A 51 -2.04 1.48 10.33
CA SER A 51 -2.84 2.14 9.30
C SER A 51 -2.62 1.48 7.94
N TRP A 52 -3.68 1.35 7.17
CA TRP A 52 -3.59 0.99 5.77
C TRP A 52 -2.83 2.07 5.02
N ILE A 53 -1.88 1.67 4.19
CA ILE A 53 -1.13 2.57 3.33
C ILE A 53 -1.36 2.25 1.86
N ASN A 54 -1.05 3.19 0.99
CA ASN A 54 -1.03 2.98 -0.45
C ASN A 54 0.09 2.00 -0.80
N GLY A 55 -0.28 0.83 -1.29
CA GLY A 55 0.65 -0.24 -1.72
C GLY A 55 1.02 -0.17 -3.19
N GLY A 56 0.65 0.90 -3.90
CA GLY A 56 0.77 0.98 -5.35
C GLY A 56 -0.31 0.14 -6.03
N PHE A 57 -0.08 -0.36 -7.22
CA PHE A 57 -1.04 -1.18 -7.99
C PHE A 57 -2.44 -0.57 -8.04
N PHE A 58 -2.70 0.18 -9.09
CA PHE A 58 -3.98 0.83 -9.33
C PHE A 58 -4.72 0.15 -10.49
N VAL A 59 -6.04 0.07 -10.38
CA VAL A 59 -6.93 -0.17 -11.51
C VAL A 59 -7.77 1.07 -11.71
N LEU A 60 -7.74 1.61 -12.91
CA LEU A 60 -8.28 2.91 -13.23
C LEU A 60 -9.24 2.83 -14.40
N ASN A 61 -10.37 3.51 -14.31
CA ASN A 61 -11.20 3.78 -15.47
C ASN A 61 -10.45 4.76 -16.40
N PRO A 62 -10.46 4.57 -17.71
CA PRO A 62 -9.78 5.46 -18.66
C PRO A 62 -10.15 6.95 -18.52
N SER A 63 -11.36 7.26 -18.05
CA SER A 63 -11.80 8.64 -17.80
C SER A 63 -10.93 9.40 -16.77
N VAL A 64 -10.21 8.67 -15.92
CA VAL A 64 -9.33 9.24 -14.88
C VAL A 64 -8.14 9.99 -15.49
N ILE A 65 -7.71 9.66 -16.69
CA ILE A 65 -6.64 10.35 -17.41
C ILE A 65 -6.91 11.86 -17.51
N LYS A 66 -8.18 12.26 -17.60
CA LYS A 66 -8.58 13.67 -17.68
C LYS A 66 -8.25 14.48 -16.40
N LEU A 67 -7.95 13.81 -15.30
CA LEU A 67 -7.53 14.46 -14.06
C LEU A 67 -6.04 14.83 -14.07
N ILE A 68 -5.28 14.30 -15.00
CA ILE A 68 -3.87 14.60 -15.20
C ILE A 68 -3.80 15.81 -16.12
N LYS A 69 -3.43 16.98 -15.57
CA LYS A 69 -3.45 18.26 -16.27
C LYS A 69 -2.22 18.47 -17.17
N GLY A 70 -1.15 17.74 -16.93
CA GLY A 70 0.11 17.83 -17.66
C GLY A 70 1.19 16.97 -17.04
N ASP A 71 2.40 17.04 -17.59
CA ASP A 71 3.54 16.21 -17.20
C ASP A 71 4.00 16.45 -15.76
N ASP A 72 3.73 17.63 -15.21
CA ASP A 72 4.06 18.00 -13.82
C ASP A 72 3.03 17.50 -12.80
N THR A 73 1.95 16.85 -13.25
CA THR A 73 0.90 16.35 -12.37
C THR A 73 1.32 15.02 -11.73
N SER A 74 1.58 15.04 -10.43
CA SER A 74 1.76 13.79 -9.67
C SER A 74 0.41 13.10 -9.46
N TRP A 75 0.32 11.84 -9.87
CA TRP A 75 -0.89 11.01 -9.71
C TRP A 75 -1.36 10.92 -8.26
N GLU A 76 -0.42 10.74 -7.35
CA GLU A 76 -0.69 10.55 -5.91
C GLU A 76 -1.01 11.85 -5.15
N SER A 77 -1.08 12.97 -5.85
CA SER A 77 -1.43 14.28 -5.31
C SER A 77 -2.89 14.64 -5.62
N GLU A 78 -3.09 15.74 -6.35
CA GLU A 78 -4.43 16.28 -6.66
C GLU A 78 -5.40 15.26 -7.28
N PRO A 79 -5.00 14.45 -8.27
CA PRO A 79 -5.93 13.50 -8.90
C PRO A 79 -6.50 12.49 -7.91
N LEU A 80 -5.66 11.88 -7.07
CA LEU A 80 -6.07 10.85 -6.12
C LEU A 80 -6.90 11.46 -4.98
N VAL A 81 -6.52 12.64 -4.49
CA VAL A 81 -7.26 13.38 -3.47
C VAL A 81 -8.68 13.73 -3.96
N ASN A 82 -8.80 14.19 -5.21
CA ASN A 82 -10.10 14.52 -5.78
C ASN A 82 -10.98 13.29 -5.95
N LEU A 83 -10.44 12.18 -6.43
CA LEU A 83 -11.18 10.91 -6.51
C LEU A 83 -11.68 10.44 -5.15
N ALA A 84 -10.90 10.61 -4.10
CA ALA A 84 -11.30 10.27 -2.74
C ALA A 84 -12.45 11.18 -2.25
N LYS A 85 -12.35 12.50 -2.48
CA LYS A 85 -13.40 13.46 -2.13
C LYS A 85 -14.72 13.20 -2.88
N GLU A 86 -14.62 12.81 -4.15
CA GLU A 86 -15.78 12.46 -4.99
C GLU A 86 -16.36 11.07 -4.68
N LYS A 87 -15.77 10.32 -3.74
CA LYS A 87 -16.15 8.93 -3.41
C LYS A 87 -16.04 7.98 -4.61
N GLU A 88 -15.08 8.24 -5.48
CA GLU A 88 -14.78 7.47 -6.68
C GLU A 88 -13.51 6.59 -6.53
N LEU A 89 -12.90 6.57 -5.34
CA LEU A 89 -11.72 5.79 -5.00
C LEU A 89 -12.05 4.69 -3.99
N PHE A 90 -11.75 3.45 -4.34
CA PHE A 90 -11.89 2.29 -3.46
C PHE A 90 -10.54 1.66 -3.12
N ALA A 91 -10.46 0.99 -1.98
CA ALA A 91 -9.27 0.30 -1.52
C ALA A 91 -9.47 -1.21 -1.57
N PHE A 92 -8.65 -1.89 -2.38
CA PHE A 92 -8.51 -3.35 -2.35
C PHE A 92 -7.51 -3.74 -1.27
N LYS A 93 -7.97 -4.39 -0.22
CA LYS A 93 -7.14 -4.76 0.93
C LYS A 93 -6.30 -6.00 0.60
N HIS A 94 -4.98 -5.84 0.58
CA HIS A 94 -4.02 -6.91 0.44
C HIS A 94 -3.42 -7.28 1.80
N ASN A 95 -3.75 -8.46 2.30
CA ASN A 95 -3.26 -8.98 3.59
C ASN A 95 -2.03 -9.89 3.45
N GLY A 96 -1.53 -10.08 2.23
CA GLY A 96 -0.37 -10.91 1.95
C GLY A 96 0.94 -10.14 2.06
N PHE A 97 2.01 -10.81 1.65
CA PHE A 97 3.34 -10.20 1.61
C PHE A 97 3.35 -8.95 0.71
N TRP A 98 3.87 -7.87 1.27
CA TRP A 98 4.18 -6.65 0.55
C TRP A 98 5.45 -6.02 1.11
N MET A 99 6.35 -5.60 0.24
CA MET A 99 7.59 -4.93 0.61
C MET A 99 7.97 -3.96 -0.50
N PRO A 100 8.28 -2.68 -0.18
CA PRO A 100 8.85 -1.76 -1.14
C PRO A 100 10.30 -2.14 -1.44
N MET A 101 10.87 -1.59 -2.50
CA MET A 101 12.30 -1.72 -2.84
C MET A 101 12.92 -0.32 -3.00
N ASP A 102 12.73 0.52 -1.99
CA ASP A 102 13.17 1.92 -2.02
C ASP A 102 14.56 2.09 -1.40
N THR A 103 15.02 1.10 -0.64
CA THR A 103 16.32 1.11 0.02
C THR A 103 17.18 -0.09 -0.38
N LEU A 104 18.50 0.07 -0.24
CA LEU A 104 19.46 -1.04 -0.48
C LEU A 104 19.17 -2.25 0.43
N ARG A 105 18.74 -2.01 1.66
CA ARG A 105 18.38 -3.06 2.61
C ARG A 105 17.21 -3.90 2.08
N GLU A 106 16.19 -3.25 1.57
CA GLU A 106 15.00 -3.91 1.00
C GLU A 106 15.38 -4.73 -0.24
N LYS A 107 16.18 -4.15 -1.12
CA LYS A 107 16.72 -4.86 -2.29
C LYS A 107 17.45 -6.14 -1.87
N VAL A 108 18.35 -6.06 -0.89
CA VAL A 108 19.10 -7.22 -0.40
C VAL A 108 18.18 -8.28 0.19
N MET A 109 17.15 -7.86 0.96
CA MET A 109 16.17 -8.79 1.54
C MET A 109 15.34 -9.48 0.46
N LEU A 110 14.86 -8.74 -0.53
CA LEU A 110 14.08 -9.31 -1.64
C LEU A 110 14.92 -10.30 -2.47
N ASN A 111 16.18 -9.97 -2.75
CA ASN A 111 17.09 -10.89 -3.44
C ASN A 111 17.32 -12.17 -2.63
N LYS A 112 17.55 -12.09 -1.33
CA LYS A 112 17.69 -13.27 -0.47
C LYS A 112 16.44 -14.17 -0.50
N LEU A 113 15.25 -13.59 -0.49
CA LEU A 113 14.01 -14.35 -0.62
C LEU A 113 13.93 -15.06 -1.98
N TRP A 114 14.32 -14.37 -3.04
CA TRP A 114 14.36 -14.95 -4.39
C TRP A 114 15.35 -16.09 -4.49
N ASP A 115 16.60 -15.86 -4.10
CA ASP A 115 17.69 -16.84 -4.21
C ASP A 115 17.45 -18.08 -3.35
N SER A 116 16.77 -17.93 -2.23
CA SER A 116 16.39 -19.06 -1.34
C SER A 116 15.16 -19.85 -1.83
N GLY A 117 14.52 -19.43 -2.92
CA GLY A 117 13.30 -20.05 -3.43
C GLY A 117 12.05 -19.79 -2.54
N LYS A 118 12.16 -18.86 -1.58
CA LYS A 118 11.07 -18.53 -0.63
C LYS A 118 10.37 -17.21 -0.96
N ALA A 119 10.52 -16.71 -2.18
CA ALA A 119 9.89 -15.46 -2.62
C ALA A 119 8.35 -15.58 -2.63
N PRO A 120 7.62 -14.91 -1.71
CA PRO A 120 6.16 -15.08 -1.59
C PRO A 120 5.37 -14.57 -2.80
N TRP A 121 5.99 -13.75 -3.64
CA TRP A 121 5.37 -13.23 -4.87
C TRP A 121 5.51 -14.16 -6.07
N LYS A 122 6.35 -15.19 -5.98
CA LYS A 122 6.55 -16.17 -7.05
C LYS A 122 5.47 -17.23 -6.98
N THR A 123 4.52 -17.18 -7.89
CA THR A 123 3.36 -18.09 -7.95
C THR A 123 3.41 -19.08 -9.12
N TRP A 124 4.51 -19.11 -9.86
CA TRP A 124 4.76 -19.99 -11.01
C TRP A 124 5.99 -20.86 -10.84
#